data_74341c660b646bf04cedcbbf4dbd40f6
#
_entry.id   74341c660b646bf04cedcbbf4dbd40f6
#
_cell.length_a   1.000
_cell.length_b   1.000
_cell.length_c   1.000
_cell.angle_alpha   90.00
_cell.angle_beta   90.00
_cell.angle_gamma   90.00
#
_symmetry.space_group_name_H-M   'P 1'
#
loop_
_entity.id
_entity.type
_entity.pdbx_description
1 polymer ?
#
loop_
_entity_poly.entity_id
_entity_poly.type
_entity_poly.pdbx_seq_one_letter_code
_entity_poly.pdbx_strand_id
1 'polypeptide(L)'
;MIHFKRSQRKYVKKTYRVLNRHEYEAGLRERGSLTVWISLHDGKLANWDAPRPKKRKPGRQRKYSNHAIETAVTLGMVFGLASRQTEGFICSLFTLLNLNNDVPDHTTISRRKAKLGKVPFYENKQKTPLHILIDSSGLTVHVGQLRKPPKSRHYRKLHLCVDELTGDVVACDLTSKSARDSSRVPSLLKQIDSPISSARADTAYDARGVYEALDNHLAHYSPRVLIPPRKDAQLASTSATTRQRNRNIREQARLGKRKWHTESGYSKRSKVETTFYRYKIILGPAMRARGLASQRVEARIGCKILNTMTELGMPCSEMIG
;
A
#
# COMPACT_ATOMS: atom_id res chain seq x y z
N MET A 1 -12.44 29.53 -29.80
CA MET A 1 -12.34 29.55 -28.31
C MET A 1 -10.87 29.41 -27.94
N ILE A 2 -10.22 30.49 -27.49
CA ILE A 2 -8.78 30.50 -27.20
C ILE A 2 -8.59 29.81 -25.85
N HIS A 3 -8.00 28.60 -25.86
CA HIS A 3 -7.56 27.96 -24.64
C HIS A 3 -6.40 28.77 -24.02
N PHE A 4 -6.69 29.54 -22.98
CA PHE A 4 -5.65 30.13 -22.13
C PHE A 4 -4.78 28.98 -21.57
N LYS A 5 -3.52 28.88 -22.04
CA LYS A 5 -2.51 28.04 -21.43
C LYS A 5 -2.46 28.38 -19.96
N ARG A 6 -2.70 27.40 -19.06
CA ARG A 6 -2.48 27.57 -17.62
C ARG A 6 -1.10 28.20 -17.45
N SER A 7 -1.05 29.38 -16.81
CA SER A 7 0.20 30.06 -16.52
C SER A 7 1.12 29.05 -15.83
N GLN A 8 2.21 28.71 -16.48
CA GLN A 8 3.28 27.94 -15.85
C GLN A 8 3.81 28.85 -14.74
N ARG A 9 3.36 28.60 -13.50
CA ARG A 9 3.98 29.23 -12.34
C ARG A 9 5.42 28.75 -12.34
N LYS A 10 6.37 29.60 -12.67
CA LYS A 10 7.80 29.36 -12.56
C LYS A 10 8.15 29.28 -11.07
N TYR A 11 7.88 28.10 -10.47
CA TYR A 11 8.53 27.78 -9.21
C TYR A 11 9.98 27.41 -9.54
N VAL A 12 10.92 28.02 -8.85
CA VAL A 12 12.31 27.55 -8.87
C VAL A 12 12.26 26.06 -8.49
N LYS A 13 12.69 25.19 -9.40
CA LYS A 13 12.75 23.76 -9.11
C LYS A 13 13.81 23.58 -8.04
N LYS A 14 13.38 23.06 -6.89
CA LYS A 14 14.30 22.67 -5.84
C LYS A 14 15.18 21.55 -6.35
N THR A 15 16.47 21.68 -6.19
CA THR A 15 17.47 20.68 -6.56
C THR A 15 17.76 19.82 -5.34
N TYR A 16 17.83 18.51 -5.53
CA TYR A 16 18.09 17.56 -4.45
C TYR A 16 19.31 16.71 -4.80
N ARG A 17 20.13 16.44 -3.79
CA ARG A 17 21.26 15.52 -3.86
C ARG A 17 20.95 14.29 -3.03
N VAL A 18 21.17 13.10 -3.60
CA VAL A 18 21.05 11.82 -2.87
C VAL A 18 22.35 11.61 -2.11
N LEU A 19 22.26 11.49 -0.79
CA LEU A 19 23.41 11.34 0.11
C LEU A 19 23.94 9.90 0.13
N ASN A 20 23.04 8.93 0.14
CA ASN A 20 23.34 7.49 0.21
C ASN A 20 23.27 6.81 -1.16
N ARG A 21 23.90 7.43 -2.19
CA ARG A 21 23.77 6.95 -3.56
C ARG A 21 24.22 5.50 -3.74
N HIS A 22 25.35 5.12 -3.15
CA HIS A 22 25.92 3.78 -3.29
C HIS A 22 25.00 2.71 -2.71
N GLU A 23 24.51 2.89 -1.48
CA GLU A 23 23.59 1.98 -0.79
C GLU A 23 22.25 1.90 -1.53
N TYR A 24 21.75 3.04 -2.01
CA TYR A 24 20.53 3.08 -2.78
C TYR A 24 20.65 2.33 -4.12
N GLU A 25 21.74 2.49 -4.85
CA GLU A 25 22.01 1.75 -6.09
C GLU A 25 22.17 0.24 -5.83
N ALA A 26 22.83 -0.16 -4.74
CA ALA A 26 22.89 -1.56 -4.32
C ALA A 26 21.49 -2.13 -4.05
N GLY A 27 20.64 -1.42 -3.29
CA GLY A 27 19.26 -1.79 -3.04
C GLY A 27 18.41 -1.89 -4.32
N LEU A 28 18.67 -1.04 -5.33
CA LEU A 28 18.00 -1.14 -6.62
C LEU A 28 18.36 -2.43 -7.38
N ARG A 29 19.61 -2.87 -7.32
CA ARG A 29 20.04 -4.15 -7.91
C ARG A 29 19.41 -5.33 -7.19
N GLU A 30 19.40 -5.30 -5.85
CA GLU A 30 18.79 -6.34 -5.01
C GLU A 30 17.29 -6.55 -5.28
N ARG A 31 16.56 -5.52 -5.70
CA ARG A 31 15.14 -5.67 -6.10
C ARG A 31 14.92 -6.64 -7.25
N GLY A 32 15.94 -6.85 -8.11
CA GLY A 32 15.94 -7.83 -9.17
C GLY A 32 16.47 -9.21 -8.75
N SER A 33 17.03 -9.35 -7.55
CA SER A 33 17.60 -10.60 -7.06
C SER A 33 16.52 -11.59 -6.67
N LEU A 34 16.62 -12.84 -7.18
CA LEU A 34 15.70 -13.91 -6.83
C LEU A 34 15.76 -14.29 -5.35
N THR A 35 16.91 -14.13 -4.71
CA THR A 35 17.10 -14.47 -3.30
C THR A 35 16.30 -13.62 -2.35
N VAL A 36 15.92 -12.39 -2.76
CA VAL A 36 15.02 -11.52 -2.02
C VAL A 36 13.59 -12.06 -2.01
N TRP A 37 13.19 -12.73 -3.08
CA TRP A 37 11.80 -13.15 -3.30
C TRP A 37 11.56 -14.63 -3.01
N ILE A 38 12.62 -15.43 -2.93
CA ILE A 38 12.56 -16.87 -2.67
C ILE A 38 13.55 -17.21 -1.56
N SER A 39 13.02 -17.77 -0.47
CA SER A 39 13.85 -18.23 0.65
C SER A 39 14.19 -19.71 0.46
N LEU A 40 15.48 -20.02 0.31
CA LEU A 40 16.02 -21.36 0.34
C LEU A 40 16.66 -21.61 1.71
N HIS A 41 16.36 -22.73 2.33
CA HIS A 41 17.01 -23.24 3.54
C HIS A 41 17.62 -24.59 3.22
N ASP A 42 18.94 -24.75 3.34
CA ASP A 42 19.68 -25.97 3.03
C ASP A 42 19.34 -26.54 1.62
N GLY A 43 19.27 -25.66 0.62
CA GLY A 43 18.92 -26.02 -0.75
C GLY A 43 17.47 -26.47 -0.95
N LYS A 44 16.59 -26.27 0.03
CA LYS A 44 15.16 -26.60 -0.06
C LYS A 44 14.31 -25.33 0.11
N LEU A 45 13.15 -25.34 -0.54
CA LEU A 45 12.16 -24.28 -0.36
C LEU A 45 11.50 -24.38 1.01
N ALA A 46 11.64 -23.33 1.81
CA ALA A 46 10.98 -23.26 3.10
C ALA A 46 9.45 -23.26 2.93
N ASN A 47 8.76 -24.13 3.68
CA ASN A 47 7.30 -24.16 3.75
C ASN A 47 6.55 -24.22 2.40
N TRP A 48 7.13 -24.88 1.39
CA TRP A 48 6.49 -24.97 0.06
C TRP A 48 5.29 -25.90 0.04
N ASP A 49 5.42 -27.07 0.63
CA ASP A 49 4.36 -28.06 0.68
C ASP A 49 3.34 -27.77 1.78
N ALA A 50 2.10 -28.16 1.53
CA ALA A 50 1.06 -27.98 2.54
C ALA A 50 1.31 -28.92 3.74
N PRO A 51 1.15 -28.44 4.98
CA PRO A 51 1.26 -29.32 6.14
C PRO A 51 0.19 -30.41 6.08
N ARG A 52 0.55 -31.66 6.45
CA ARG A 52 -0.40 -32.75 6.51
C ARG A 52 -1.46 -32.48 7.56
N PRO A 53 -2.76 -32.54 7.22
CA PRO A 53 -3.81 -32.28 8.18
C PRO A 53 -3.84 -33.40 9.26
N LYS A 54 -3.99 -32.99 10.52
CA LYS A 54 -4.12 -33.96 11.65
C LYS A 54 -5.31 -34.89 11.50
N LYS A 55 -6.40 -34.46 10.87
CA LYS A 55 -7.57 -35.29 10.53
C LYS A 55 -7.80 -35.23 9.02
N ARG A 56 -7.97 -36.39 8.38
CA ARG A 56 -8.31 -36.49 6.96
C ARG A 56 -9.67 -35.83 6.72
N LYS A 57 -9.69 -34.85 5.81
CA LYS A 57 -10.96 -34.24 5.35
C LYS A 57 -11.37 -34.93 4.04
N PRO A 58 -12.69 -35.06 3.77
CA PRO A 58 -13.17 -35.53 2.48
C PRO A 58 -12.60 -34.68 1.32
N GLY A 59 -12.33 -35.34 0.20
CA GLY A 59 -11.80 -34.70 -1.01
C GLY A 59 -10.27 -34.66 -1.09
N ARG A 60 -9.76 -34.12 -2.22
CA ARG A 60 -8.32 -34.06 -2.50
C ARG A 60 -7.63 -33.08 -1.53
N GLN A 61 -6.60 -33.56 -0.86
CA GLN A 61 -5.80 -32.78 0.08
C GLN A 61 -5.00 -31.68 -0.65
N ARG A 62 -4.71 -30.59 0.05
CA ARG A 62 -3.88 -29.51 -0.50
C ARG A 62 -2.45 -29.98 -0.63
N LYS A 63 -1.85 -29.82 -1.83
CA LYS A 63 -0.46 -30.15 -2.09
C LYS A 63 0.47 -28.98 -1.67
N TYR A 64 0.09 -27.76 -2.00
CA TYR A 64 0.89 -26.55 -1.79
C TYR A 64 0.44 -25.77 -0.55
N SER A 65 1.36 -25.17 0.16
CA SER A 65 1.07 -24.28 1.28
C SER A 65 0.46 -22.94 0.80
N ASN A 66 0.03 -22.11 1.73
CA ASN A 66 -0.34 -20.71 1.41
C ASN A 66 0.89 -19.90 1.04
N HIS A 67 2.03 -20.18 1.67
CA HIS A 67 3.31 -19.54 1.36
C HIS A 67 3.74 -19.79 -0.08
N ALA A 68 3.68 -21.05 -0.57
CA ALA A 68 3.98 -21.36 -1.96
C ALA A 68 3.12 -20.59 -2.96
N ILE A 69 1.82 -20.46 -2.69
CA ILE A 69 0.91 -19.68 -3.56
C ILE A 69 1.22 -18.19 -3.49
N GLU A 70 1.52 -17.67 -2.30
CA GLU A 70 1.92 -16.26 -2.10
C GLU A 70 3.21 -15.96 -2.85
N THR A 71 4.24 -16.81 -2.71
CA THR A 71 5.52 -16.69 -3.43
C THR A 71 5.32 -16.71 -4.93
N ALA A 72 4.51 -17.64 -5.46
CA ALA A 72 4.21 -17.70 -6.89
C ALA A 72 3.53 -16.41 -7.38
N VAL A 73 2.56 -15.86 -6.63
CA VAL A 73 1.92 -14.59 -6.97
C VAL A 73 2.90 -13.42 -6.90
N THR A 74 3.77 -13.39 -5.88
CA THR A 74 4.80 -12.36 -5.69
C THR A 74 5.76 -12.34 -6.87
N LEU A 75 6.30 -13.49 -7.27
CA LEU A 75 7.18 -13.61 -8.44
C LEU A 75 6.49 -13.13 -9.72
N GLY A 76 5.25 -13.56 -9.95
CA GLY A 76 4.49 -13.10 -11.10
C GLY A 76 4.27 -11.58 -11.10
N MET A 77 4.10 -10.95 -9.93
CA MET A 77 3.93 -9.50 -9.82
C MET A 77 5.25 -8.74 -10.00
N VAL A 78 6.32 -9.18 -9.32
CA VAL A 78 7.64 -8.52 -9.37
C VAL A 78 8.22 -8.54 -10.79
N PHE A 79 8.15 -9.70 -11.46
CA PHE A 79 8.71 -9.87 -12.81
C PHE A 79 7.70 -9.58 -13.94
N GLY A 80 6.53 -9.06 -13.62
CA GLY A 80 5.56 -8.64 -14.63
C GLY A 80 4.89 -9.78 -15.42
N LEU A 81 4.95 -11.03 -14.94
CA LEU A 81 4.53 -12.22 -15.67
C LEU A 81 3.02 -12.48 -15.61
N ALA A 82 2.43 -12.97 -16.70
CA ALA A 82 1.08 -13.52 -16.68
C ALA A 82 1.06 -14.90 -15.99
N SER A 83 -0.12 -15.37 -15.53
CA SER A 83 -0.22 -16.59 -14.69
C SER A 83 0.45 -17.82 -15.28
N ARG A 84 0.29 -18.09 -16.61
CA ARG A 84 0.95 -19.21 -17.28
C ARG A 84 2.47 -19.02 -17.41
N GLN A 85 2.89 -17.77 -17.66
CA GLN A 85 4.31 -17.42 -17.69
C GLN A 85 4.94 -17.56 -16.31
N THR A 86 4.21 -17.21 -15.24
CA THR A 86 4.66 -17.41 -13.85
C THR A 86 4.88 -18.88 -13.55
N GLU A 87 3.97 -19.76 -13.96
CA GLU A 87 4.14 -21.23 -13.85
C GLU A 87 5.41 -21.68 -14.56
N GLY A 88 5.58 -21.36 -15.85
CA GLY A 88 6.76 -21.72 -16.65
C GLY A 88 8.06 -21.16 -16.06
N PHE A 89 8.04 -19.92 -15.57
CA PHE A 89 9.19 -19.29 -14.92
C PHE A 89 9.61 -20.06 -13.66
N ILE A 90 8.65 -20.44 -12.80
CA ILE A 90 8.94 -21.21 -11.58
C ILE A 90 9.44 -22.63 -11.93
N CYS A 91 8.84 -23.30 -12.94
CA CYS A 91 9.33 -24.58 -13.42
C CYS A 91 10.80 -24.51 -13.86
N SER A 92 11.14 -23.54 -14.71
CA SER A 92 12.51 -23.32 -15.18
C SER A 92 13.46 -23.04 -14.02
N LEU A 93 13.04 -22.19 -13.08
CA LEU A 93 13.83 -21.84 -11.90
C LEU A 93 14.11 -23.07 -11.02
N PHE A 94 13.13 -23.94 -10.79
CA PHE A 94 13.30 -25.15 -9.99
C PHE A 94 14.25 -26.14 -10.67
N THR A 95 14.18 -26.25 -12.00
CA THR A 95 15.12 -27.06 -12.79
C THR A 95 16.54 -26.53 -12.64
N LEU A 96 16.76 -25.22 -12.79
CA LEU A 96 18.08 -24.60 -12.67
C LEU A 96 18.69 -24.72 -11.26
N LEU A 97 17.84 -24.70 -10.23
CA LEU A 97 18.26 -24.81 -8.83
C LEU A 97 18.27 -26.27 -8.31
N ASN A 98 18.03 -27.26 -9.18
CA ASN A 98 17.90 -28.68 -8.81
C ASN A 98 16.92 -28.94 -7.66
N LEU A 99 15.79 -28.23 -7.65
CA LEU A 99 14.74 -28.36 -6.64
C LEU A 99 13.75 -29.46 -7.07
N ASN A 100 13.54 -30.46 -6.22
CA ASN A 100 12.59 -31.56 -6.46
C ASN A 100 11.16 -31.25 -6.00
N ASN A 101 10.82 -29.96 -5.84
CA ASN A 101 9.49 -29.55 -5.44
C ASN A 101 8.57 -29.45 -6.67
N ASP A 102 7.32 -29.84 -6.49
CA ASP A 102 6.29 -29.61 -7.52
C ASP A 102 5.92 -28.13 -7.64
N VAL A 103 5.62 -27.67 -8.85
CA VAL A 103 5.18 -26.31 -9.13
C VAL A 103 3.65 -26.24 -9.22
N PRO A 104 3.00 -25.29 -8.55
CA PRO A 104 1.56 -25.10 -8.69
C PRO A 104 1.21 -24.60 -10.08
N ASP A 105 0.29 -25.26 -10.75
CA ASP A 105 -0.26 -24.80 -12.04
C ASP A 105 -0.99 -23.46 -11.91
N HIS A 106 -1.08 -22.72 -13.00
CA HIS A 106 -1.69 -21.39 -13.05
C HIS A 106 -3.16 -21.36 -12.58
N THR A 107 -3.90 -22.49 -12.77
CA THR A 107 -5.31 -22.57 -12.31
C THR A 107 -5.38 -22.75 -10.80
N THR A 108 -4.44 -23.51 -10.22
CA THR A 108 -4.28 -23.65 -8.77
C THR A 108 -3.86 -22.33 -8.14
N ILE A 109 -2.87 -21.61 -8.70
CA ILE A 109 -2.47 -20.28 -8.25
C ILE A 109 -3.69 -19.35 -8.27
N SER A 110 -4.41 -19.26 -9.38
CA SER A 110 -5.57 -18.39 -9.54
C SER A 110 -6.70 -18.68 -8.55
N ARG A 111 -7.08 -19.98 -8.39
CA ARG A 111 -8.14 -20.40 -7.46
C ARG A 111 -7.76 -20.18 -6.00
N ARG A 112 -6.49 -20.47 -5.67
CA ARG A 112 -5.99 -20.36 -4.30
C ARG A 112 -5.71 -18.90 -3.89
N LYS A 113 -5.31 -18.02 -4.82
CA LYS A 113 -5.10 -16.60 -4.56
C LYS A 113 -6.28 -15.97 -3.83
N ALA A 114 -7.52 -16.17 -4.31
CA ALA A 114 -8.71 -15.63 -3.65
C ALA A 114 -8.92 -16.10 -2.21
N LYS A 115 -8.33 -17.26 -1.85
CA LYS A 115 -8.48 -17.92 -0.55
C LYS A 115 -7.29 -17.70 0.39
N LEU A 116 -6.26 -16.95 0.00
CA LEU A 116 -5.10 -16.64 0.86
C LEU A 116 -5.48 -15.83 2.10
N GLY A 117 -6.62 -15.12 2.04
CA GLY A 117 -7.10 -14.34 3.17
C GLY A 117 -6.27 -13.09 3.44
N LYS A 118 -6.00 -12.81 4.71
CA LYS A 118 -5.18 -11.68 5.12
C LYS A 118 -3.70 -12.07 5.03
N VAL A 119 -3.02 -11.62 3.97
CA VAL A 119 -1.56 -11.74 3.83
C VAL A 119 -0.91 -10.68 4.73
N PRO A 120 -0.09 -11.05 5.73
CA PRO A 120 0.70 -10.10 6.49
C PRO A 120 1.70 -9.39 5.58
N PHE A 121 1.87 -8.10 5.72
CA PHE A 121 2.79 -7.33 4.88
C PHE A 121 3.55 -6.23 5.64
N TYR A 122 3.24 -6.03 6.91
CA TYR A 122 3.90 -5.08 7.78
C TYR A 122 3.98 -5.61 9.20
N GLU A 123 5.10 -5.33 9.85
CA GLU A 123 5.36 -5.54 11.27
C GLU A 123 6.17 -4.36 11.78
N ASN A 124 5.74 -3.73 12.87
CA ASN A 124 6.51 -2.66 13.50
C ASN A 124 7.63 -3.26 14.37
N LYS A 125 8.75 -3.56 13.72
CA LYS A 125 9.92 -4.17 14.37
C LYS A 125 10.51 -3.28 15.50
N GLN A 126 10.42 -1.96 15.36
CA GLN A 126 10.98 -0.99 16.31
C GLN A 126 10.05 -0.69 17.48
N LYS A 127 8.78 -1.09 17.39
CA LYS A 127 7.72 -0.82 18.39
C LYS A 127 7.57 0.68 18.74
N THR A 128 8.05 1.56 17.87
CA THR A 128 7.90 3.02 18.03
C THR A 128 6.53 3.48 17.58
N PRO A 129 6.01 4.57 18.16
CA PRO A 129 4.76 5.17 17.70
C PRO A 129 4.86 5.63 16.24
N LEU A 130 3.82 5.34 15.44
CA LEU A 130 3.79 5.62 14.01
C LEU A 130 3.33 7.06 13.70
N HIS A 131 3.84 7.60 12.61
CA HIS A 131 3.37 8.85 11.99
C HIS A 131 2.69 8.50 10.67
N ILE A 132 1.38 8.32 10.66
CA ILE A 132 0.66 7.79 9.50
C ILE A 132 0.20 8.86 8.53
N LEU A 133 0.34 8.54 7.25
CA LEU A 133 -0.17 9.30 6.12
C LEU A 133 -1.27 8.47 5.45
N ILE A 134 -2.47 9.03 5.34
CA ILE A 134 -3.65 8.32 4.82
C ILE A 134 -4.07 8.95 3.50
N ASP A 135 -4.22 8.14 2.46
CA ASP A 135 -4.74 8.59 1.18
C ASP A 135 -5.31 7.42 0.36
N SER A 136 -5.95 7.73 -0.77
CA SER A 136 -6.48 6.73 -1.69
C SER A 136 -6.12 7.04 -3.14
N SER A 137 -5.98 5.99 -3.96
CA SER A 137 -5.73 6.15 -5.39
C SER A 137 -6.46 5.10 -6.21
N GLY A 138 -6.84 5.46 -7.43
CA GLY A 138 -7.50 4.54 -8.36
C GLY A 138 -6.51 3.57 -9.01
N LEU A 139 -6.91 2.29 -9.07
CA LEU A 139 -6.27 1.25 -9.88
C LEU A 139 -7.30 0.76 -10.91
N THR A 140 -6.92 0.73 -12.19
CA THR A 140 -7.82 0.27 -13.25
C THR A 140 -8.10 -1.22 -13.12
N VAL A 141 -9.28 -1.65 -13.58
CA VAL A 141 -9.66 -3.06 -13.60
C VAL A 141 -9.83 -3.47 -15.05
N HIS A 142 -9.22 -4.58 -15.46
CA HIS A 142 -9.52 -5.16 -16.76
C HIS A 142 -10.99 -5.61 -16.80
N VAL A 143 -11.79 -4.86 -17.50
CA VAL A 143 -13.10 -5.31 -17.94
C VAL A 143 -12.82 -6.09 -19.22
N GLY A 144 -13.10 -7.40 -19.22
CA GLY A 144 -12.83 -8.28 -20.37
C GLY A 144 -13.32 -7.67 -21.67
N GLN A 145 -13.01 -8.29 -22.81
CA GLN A 145 -13.41 -7.80 -24.14
C GLN A 145 -14.93 -7.58 -24.23
N LEU A 146 -15.40 -6.45 -23.72
CA LEU A 146 -16.74 -5.97 -23.98
C LEU A 146 -16.76 -5.44 -25.40
N ARG A 147 -17.74 -5.84 -26.22
CA ARG A 147 -17.96 -5.34 -27.58
C ARG A 147 -17.98 -3.81 -27.67
N LYS A 148 -18.27 -3.12 -26.56
CA LYS A 148 -18.14 -1.66 -26.42
C LYS A 148 -17.44 -1.37 -25.09
N PRO A 149 -16.32 -0.63 -25.08
CA PRO A 149 -15.71 -0.20 -23.83
C PRO A 149 -16.73 0.65 -23.05
N PRO A 150 -16.90 0.42 -21.74
CA PRO A 150 -17.82 1.23 -20.94
C PRO A 150 -17.39 2.70 -20.99
N LYS A 151 -18.37 3.61 -21.09
CA LYS A 151 -18.13 5.08 -21.09
C LYS A 151 -17.38 5.58 -19.85
N SER A 152 -17.36 4.82 -18.75
CA SER A 152 -16.59 5.14 -17.54
C SER A 152 -15.52 4.09 -17.30
N ARG A 153 -14.28 4.53 -17.01
CA ARG A 153 -13.20 3.64 -16.61
C ARG A 153 -13.60 2.91 -15.31
N HIS A 154 -13.60 1.58 -15.35
CA HIS A 154 -13.77 0.79 -14.14
C HIS A 154 -12.46 0.81 -13.36
N TYR A 155 -12.53 1.26 -12.11
CA TYR A 155 -11.38 1.26 -11.20
C TYR A 155 -11.79 0.81 -9.79
N ARG A 156 -10.81 0.35 -9.04
CA ARG A 156 -10.88 0.12 -7.61
C ARG A 156 -10.14 1.26 -6.91
N LYS A 157 -10.55 1.60 -5.70
CA LYS A 157 -9.80 2.48 -4.83
C LYS A 157 -8.89 1.65 -3.94
N LEU A 158 -7.60 1.89 -4.03
CA LEU A 158 -6.61 1.42 -3.07
C LEU A 158 -6.42 2.50 -2.01
N HIS A 159 -6.74 2.18 -0.77
CA HIS A 159 -6.52 3.03 0.39
C HIS A 159 -5.26 2.56 1.10
N LEU A 160 -4.37 3.47 1.44
CA LEU A 160 -3.12 3.19 2.15
C LEU A 160 -3.01 4.02 3.42
N CYS A 161 -2.45 3.41 4.46
CA CYS A 161 -1.73 4.09 5.52
C CYS A 161 -0.23 3.84 5.31
N VAL A 162 0.55 4.90 5.30
CA VAL A 162 2.01 4.85 5.10
C VAL A 162 2.67 5.49 6.30
N ASP A 163 3.71 4.88 6.86
CA ASP A 163 4.51 5.54 7.88
C ASP A 163 5.36 6.66 7.26
N GLU A 164 5.30 7.84 7.86
CA GLU A 164 6.02 9.02 7.38
C GLU A 164 7.55 8.86 7.45
N LEU A 165 8.04 8.11 8.44
CA LEU A 165 9.46 7.98 8.70
C LEU A 165 10.11 6.96 7.78
N THR A 166 9.58 5.75 7.70
CA THR A 166 10.15 4.66 6.91
C THR A 166 9.66 4.65 5.47
N GLY A 167 8.46 5.16 5.21
CA GLY A 167 7.78 5.05 3.91
C GLY A 167 7.10 3.69 3.69
N ASP A 168 7.03 2.85 4.72
CA ASP A 168 6.37 1.56 4.65
C ASP A 168 4.85 1.71 4.61
N VAL A 169 4.20 0.84 3.86
CA VAL A 169 2.75 0.69 3.91
C VAL A 169 2.38 -0.11 5.16
N VAL A 170 1.76 0.53 6.14
CA VAL A 170 1.38 -0.10 7.42
C VAL A 170 -0.02 -0.69 7.41
N ALA A 171 -0.92 -0.16 6.58
CA ALA A 171 -2.25 -0.73 6.36
C ALA A 171 -2.73 -0.47 4.92
N CYS A 172 -3.53 -1.38 4.39
CA CYS A 172 -4.16 -1.20 3.08
C CYS A 172 -5.57 -1.79 3.02
N ASP A 173 -6.43 -1.18 2.20
CA ASP A 173 -7.74 -1.70 1.84
C ASP A 173 -8.04 -1.44 0.36
N LEU A 174 -8.77 -2.35 -0.28
CA LEU A 174 -9.20 -2.21 -1.67
C LEU A 174 -10.72 -2.26 -1.75
N THR A 175 -11.30 -1.19 -2.30
CA THR A 175 -12.75 -1.01 -2.37
C THR A 175 -13.26 -0.74 -3.78
N SER A 176 -14.59 -0.72 -3.95
CA SER A 176 -15.22 -0.18 -5.15
C SER A 176 -14.97 1.33 -5.27
N LYS A 177 -15.13 1.88 -6.48
CA LYS A 177 -14.99 3.33 -6.74
C LYS A 177 -15.97 4.19 -5.94
N SER A 178 -17.12 3.65 -5.56
CA SER A 178 -18.17 4.37 -4.84
C SER A 178 -17.92 4.50 -3.33
N ALA A 179 -16.96 3.77 -2.78
CA ALA A 179 -16.65 3.84 -1.36
C ALA A 179 -16.10 5.24 -0.99
N ARG A 180 -16.62 5.81 0.10
CA ARG A 180 -16.10 7.07 0.64
C ARG A 180 -14.77 6.81 1.35
N ASP A 181 -13.78 7.64 1.10
CA ASP A 181 -12.42 7.46 1.63
C ASP A 181 -12.40 7.52 3.17
N SER A 182 -13.09 8.49 3.76
CA SER A 182 -13.23 8.62 5.22
C SER A 182 -13.83 7.39 5.90
N SER A 183 -14.72 6.64 5.22
CA SER A 183 -15.34 5.42 5.78
C SER A 183 -14.38 4.24 5.90
N ARG A 184 -13.19 4.32 5.29
CA ARG A 184 -12.20 3.24 5.32
C ARG A 184 -11.19 3.37 6.46
N VAL A 185 -11.09 4.53 7.08
CA VAL A 185 -10.15 4.77 8.17
C VAL A 185 -10.28 3.74 9.32
N PRO A 186 -11.47 3.41 9.84
CA PRO A 186 -11.58 2.39 10.87
C PRO A 186 -11.05 1.01 10.46
N SER A 187 -11.25 0.61 9.18
CA SER A 187 -10.76 -0.68 8.68
C SER A 187 -9.24 -0.70 8.46
N LEU A 188 -8.64 0.45 8.17
CA LEU A 188 -7.19 0.61 8.10
C LEU A 188 -6.57 0.56 9.48
N LEU A 189 -7.11 1.31 10.44
CA LEU A 189 -6.61 1.34 11.81
C LEU A 189 -6.66 -0.02 12.51
N LYS A 190 -7.68 -0.84 12.23
CA LYS A 190 -7.76 -2.24 12.72
C LYS A 190 -6.60 -3.16 12.28
N GLN A 191 -5.77 -2.73 11.34
CA GLN A 191 -4.61 -3.49 10.87
C GLN A 191 -3.31 -3.01 11.55
N ILE A 192 -3.38 -1.96 12.36
CA ILE A 192 -2.24 -1.32 13.01
C ILE A 192 -2.33 -1.63 14.50
N ASP A 193 -1.39 -2.40 15.03
CA ASP A 193 -1.31 -2.77 16.45
C ASP A 193 -0.36 -1.85 17.23
N SER A 194 0.17 -0.81 16.57
CA SER A 194 1.14 0.12 17.17
C SER A 194 0.48 1.44 17.52
N PRO A 195 0.98 2.16 18.55
CA PRO A 195 0.56 3.52 18.86
C PRO A 195 0.76 4.46 17.66
N ILE A 196 -0.11 5.45 17.52
CA ILE A 196 -0.02 6.46 16.47
C ILE A 196 0.24 7.83 17.11
N SER A 197 1.38 8.45 16.80
CA SER A 197 1.72 9.80 17.28
C SER A 197 1.09 10.90 16.44
N SER A 198 0.98 10.69 15.11
CA SER A 198 0.30 11.65 14.25
C SER A 198 -0.35 11.00 13.05
N ALA A 199 -1.43 11.61 12.56
CA ALA A 199 -2.13 11.19 11.36
C ALA A 199 -2.33 12.40 10.43
N ARG A 200 -2.02 12.23 9.13
CA ARG A 200 -2.26 13.24 8.10
C ARG A 200 -3.08 12.65 6.97
N ALA A 201 -4.11 13.36 6.55
CA ALA A 201 -4.95 12.97 5.43
C ALA A 201 -5.44 14.22 4.68
N ASP A 202 -6.00 14.06 3.48
CA ASP A 202 -6.54 15.17 2.73
C ASP A 202 -7.91 15.64 3.26
N THR A 203 -8.45 16.70 2.68
CA THR A 203 -9.74 17.29 3.05
C THR A 203 -10.93 16.32 2.90
N ALA A 204 -10.83 15.28 2.06
CA ALA A 204 -11.88 14.28 1.91
C ALA A 204 -12.08 13.43 3.20
N TYR A 205 -11.07 13.41 4.05
CA TYR A 205 -11.08 12.75 5.35
C TYR A 205 -11.57 13.65 6.50
N ASP A 206 -11.93 14.94 6.25
CA ASP A 206 -12.50 15.82 7.27
C ASP A 206 -13.93 15.40 7.61
N ALA A 207 -14.05 14.35 8.40
CA ALA A 207 -15.30 13.77 8.87
C ALA A 207 -15.16 13.33 10.33
N ARG A 208 -16.21 13.57 11.13
CA ARG A 208 -16.23 13.28 12.57
C ARG A 208 -15.76 11.84 12.89
N GLY A 209 -16.28 10.84 12.16
CA GLY A 209 -15.90 9.44 12.37
C GLY A 209 -14.43 9.13 12.13
N VAL A 210 -13.68 9.95 11.38
CA VAL A 210 -12.23 9.81 11.22
C VAL A 210 -11.50 10.23 12.48
N TYR A 211 -11.88 11.36 13.07
CA TYR A 211 -11.29 11.83 14.32
C TYR A 211 -11.63 10.88 15.47
N GLU A 212 -12.88 10.39 15.55
CA GLU A 212 -13.31 9.38 16.52
C GLU A 212 -12.52 8.08 16.41
N ALA A 213 -12.32 7.59 15.18
CA ALA A 213 -11.56 6.36 14.95
C ALA A 213 -10.09 6.49 15.34
N LEU A 214 -9.47 7.66 15.11
CA LEU A 214 -8.09 7.94 15.47
C LEU A 214 -7.94 8.14 16.99
N ASP A 215 -8.88 8.79 17.64
CA ASP A 215 -8.87 9.05 19.07
C ASP A 215 -9.08 7.75 19.89
N ASN A 216 -9.93 6.86 19.37
CA ASN A 216 -10.21 5.56 19.98
C ASN A 216 -9.18 4.47 19.62
N HIS A 217 -8.21 4.77 18.75
CA HIS A 217 -7.18 3.82 18.40
C HIS A 217 -6.15 3.72 19.53
N LEU A 218 -6.14 2.57 20.25
CA LEU A 218 -5.32 2.35 21.45
C LEU A 218 -5.53 3.44 22.51
N ALA A 219 -6.47 3.22 23.39
CA ALA A 219 -7.11 4.12 24.37
C ALA A 219 -6.23 5.10 25.18
N HIS A 220 -4.90 4.98 25.13
CA HIS A 220 -3.95 5.84 25.87
C HIS A 220 -3.17 6.82 25.01
N TYR A 221 -3.41 6.86 23.68
CA TYR A 221 -2.70 7.72 22.74
C TYR A 221 -3.67 8.56 21.92
N SER A 222 -3.66 9.87 22.14
CA SER A 222 -4.38 10.83 21.28
C SER A 222 -3.42 11.36 20.23
N PRO A 223 -3.47 10.86 18.97
CA PRO A 223 -2.56 11.29 17.93
C PRO A 223 -2.82 12.75 17.51
N ARG A 224 -1.78 13.47 17.10
CA ARG A 224 -1.95 14.77 16.43
C ARG A 224 -2.55 14.56 15.04
N VAL A 225 -3.80 14.96 14.87
CA VAL A 225 -4.52 14.80 13.59
C VAL A 225 -4.45 16.08 12.76
N LEU A 226 -3.86 16.00 11.56
CA LEU A 226 -3.70 17.11 10.64
C LEU A 226 -4.49 16.82 9.35
N ILE A 227 -5.70 17.29 9.30
CA ILE A 227 -6.61 17.20 8.14
C ILE A 227 -7.09 18.62 7.83
N PRO A 228 -6.87 19.14 6.60
CA PRO A 228 -7.39 20.45 6.23
C PRO A 228 -8.91 20.45 6.31
N PRO A 229 -9.52 21.40 7.03
CA PRO A 229 -10.97 21.47 7.10
C PRO A 229 -11.58 21.76 5.72
N ARG A 230 -12.82 21.32 5.53
CA ARG A 230 -13.62 21.65 4.34
C ARG A 230 -13.89 23.15 4.30
N LYS A 231 -14.23 23.66 3.13
CA LYS A 231 -14.53 25.10 2.94
C LYS A 231 -15.70 25.60 3.81
N ASP A 232 -16.66 24.73 4.04
CA ASP A 232 -17.89 24.94 4.82
C ASP A 232 -17.78 24.42 6.26
N ALA A 233 -16.56 24.11 6.71
CA ALA A 233 -16.35 23.54 8.04
C ALA A 233 -16.68 24.56 9.13
N GLN A 234 -17.60 24.18 10.01
CA GLN A 234 -17.96 24.94 11.20
C GLN A 234 -17.38 24.31 12.46
N LEU A 235 -17.16 25.13 13.48
CA LEU A 235 -16.76 24.66 14.80
C LEU A 235 -17.91 23.83 15.40
N ALA A 236 -17.58 22.65 15.89
CA ALA A 236 -18.51 21.82 16.62
C ALA A 236 -18.40 22.09 18.13
N SER A 237 -19.39 21.65 18.91
CA SER A 237 -19.31 21.63 20.38
C SER A 237 -18.04 20.90 20.81
N THR A 238 -17.36 21.41 21.83
CA THR A 238 -16.06 20.87 22.27
C THR A 238 -16.24 19.53 22.98
N SER A 239 -15.76 18.48 22.33
CA SER A 239 -15.61 17.15 22.91
C SER A 239 -14.18 16.66 22.64
N ALA A 240 -13.76 15.56 23.23
CA ALA A 240 -12.45 14.97 22.96
C ALA A 240 -12.24 14.79 21.44
N THR A 241 -13.20 14.21 20.76
CA THR A 241 -13.15 13.88 19.34
C THR A 241 -13.22 15.10 18.40
N THR A 242 -13.87 16.19 18.81
CA THR A 242 -13.97 17.44 18.02
C THR A 242 -12.83 18.41 18.27
N ARG A 243 -12.09 18.26 19.36
CA ARG A 243 -11.00 19.17 19.78
C ARG A 243 -9.95 19.35 18.66
N GLN A 244 -9.45 18.26 18.12
CA GLN A 244 -8.42 18.30 17.05
C GLN A 244 -8.96 18.95 15.78
N ARG A 245 -10.19 18.63 15.36
CA ARG A 245 -10.84 19.25 14.20
C ARG A 245 -11.02 20.76 14.40
N ASN A 246 -11.57 21.17 15.53
CA ASN A 246 -11.75 22.58 15.87
C ASN A 246 -10.42 23.34 15.91
N ARG A 247 -9.35 22.69 16.41
CA ARG A 247 -7.98 23.24 16.36
C ARG A 247 -7.55 23.51 14.93
N ASN A 248 -7.68 22.54 14.03
CA ASN A 248 -7.32 22.68 12.62
C ASN A 248 -8.10 23.83 11.95
N ILE A 249 -9.40 23.97 12.25
CA ILE A 249 -10.24 25.06 11.72
C ILE A 249 -9.70 26.42 12.20
N ARG A 250 -9.47 26.59 13.52
CA ARG A 250 -8.98 27.85 14.10
C ARG A 250 -7.58 28.22 13.59
N GLU A 251 -6.67 27.24 13.58
CA GLU A 251 -5.30 27.47 13.10
C GLU A 251 -5.26 27.83 11.61
N GLN A 252 -6.05 27.15 10.78
CA GLN A 252 -6.11 27.48 9.35
C GLN A 252 -6.78 28.83 9.10
N ALA A 253 -7.81 29.20 9.86
CA ALA A 253 -8.43 30.52 9.76
C ALA A 253 -7.43 31.63 10.17
N ARG A 254 -6.63 31.41 11.22
CA ARG A 254 -5.62 32.37 11.69
C ARG A 254 -4.44 32.55 10.75
N LEU A 255 -3.88 31.44 10.24
CA LEU A 255 -2.64 31.44 9.46
C LEU A 255 -2.86 31.55 7.95
N GLY A 256 -4.06 31.24 7.49
CA GLY A 256 -4.32 30.98 6.08
C GLY A 256 -3.82 29.62 5.63
N LYS A 257 -4.45 29.05 4.60
CA LYS A 257 -4.21 27.69 4.12
C LYS A 257 -2.74 27.39 3.83
N ARG A 258 -2.04 28.28 3.11
CA ARG A 258 -0.66 28.04 2.67
C ARG A 258 0.30 27.98 3.86
N LYS A 259 0.22 28.94 4.76
CA LYS A 259 1.09 29.02 5.94
C LYS A 259 0.81 27.87 6.90
N TRP A 260 -0.47 27.52 7.12
CA TRP A 260 -0.85 26.37 7.92
C TRP A 260 -0.26 25.05 7.37
N HIS A 261 -0.28 24.83 6.05
CA HIS A 261 0.32 23.64 5.45
C HIS A 261 1.82 23.51 5.74
N THR A 262 2.54 24.63 5.75
CA THR A 262 3.99 24.63 6.00
C THR A 262 4.29 24.46 7.48
N GLU A 263 3.68 25.28 8.34
CA GLU A 263 3.99 25.31 9.77
C GLU A 263 3.49 24.08 10.53
N SER A 264 2.34 23.53 10.15
CA SER A 264 1.81 22.31 10.77
C SER A 264 2.60 21.05 10.41
N GLY A 265 3.41 21.10 9.34
CA GLY A 265 4.05 19.92 8.75
C GLY A 265 3.09 19.04 7.92
N TYR A 266 1.92 19.60 7.55
CA TYR A 266 0.96 18.89 6.70
C TYR A 266 1.52 18.51 5.32
N SER A 267 2.44 19.31 4.78
CA SER A 267 3.11 19.08 3.48
C SER A 267 3.78 17.69 3.37
N LYS A 268 4.17 17.08 4.49
CA LYS A 268 4.75 15.74 4.54
C LYS A 268 3.77 14.66 4.03
N ARG A 269 2.45 14.96 3.97
CA ARG A 269 1.45 14.06 3.37
C ARG A 269 1.79 13.64 1.94
N SER A 270 2.49 14.48 1.18
CA SER A 270 2.89 14.16 -0.20
C SER A 270 3.70 12.86 -0.33
N LYS A 271 4.32 12.36 0.75
CA LYS A 271 5.04 11.08 0.72
C LYS A 271 4.12 9.89 0.38
N VAL A 272 2.84 9.91 0.77
CA VAL A 272 1.90 8.84 0.39
C VAL A 272 1.65 8.83 -1.12
N GLU A 273 1.66 10.00 -1.76
CA GLU A 273 1.53 10.12 -3.23
C GLU A 273 2.73 9.47 -3.93
N THR A 274 3.94 9.62 -3.36
CA THR A 274 5.15 8.92 -3.83
C THR A 274 4.99 7.40 -3.70
N THR A 275 4.39 6.91 -2.61
CA THR A 275 4.11 5.47 -2.44
C THR A 275 3.15 4.96 -3.50
N PHE A 276 2.06 5.69 -3.82
CA PHE A 276 1.17 5.34 -4.93
C PHE A 276 1.87 5.38 -6.29
N TYR A 277 2.73 6.36 -6.52
CA TYR A 277 3.52 6.44 -7.74
C TYR A 277 4.42 5.21 -7.88
N ARG A 278 5.17 4.84 -6.83
CA ARG A 278 6.00 3.63 -6.79
C ARG A 278 5.17 2.37 -7.07
N TYR A 279 4.01 2.24 -6.41
CA TYR A 279 3.11 1.11 -6.64
C TYR A 279 2.76 0.97 -8.13
N LYS A 280 2.33 2.06 -8.76
CA LYS A 280 1.89 2.07 -10.16
C LYS A 280 3.03 1.86 -11.16
N ILE A 281 4.22 2.35 -10.87
CA ILE A 281 5.39 2.16 -11.75
C ILE A 281 5.92 0.73 -11.63
N ILE A 282 6.03 0.19 -10.43
CA ILE A 282 6.64 -1.12 -10.18
C ILE A 282 5.68 -2.26 -10.55
N LEU A 283 4.44 -2.17 -10.10
CA LEU A 283 3.45 -3.25 -10.21
C LEU A 283 2.43 -3.04 -11.33
N GLY A 284 2.37 -1.83 -11.85
CA GLY A 284 1.42 -1.39 -12.86
C GLY A 284 0.18 -0.69 -12.29
N PRO A 285 -0.48 0.15 -13.11
CA PRO A 285 -1.65 0.94 -12.71
C PRO A 285 -2.96 0.14 -12.76
N ALA A 286 -2.90 -1.13 -13.17
CA ALA A 286 -4.06 -1.99 -13.39
C ALA A 286 -4.00 -3.27 -12.54
N MET A 287 -5.17 -3.66 -12.00
CA MET A 287 -5.32 -4.94 -11.32
C MET A 287 -5.32 -6.08 -12.34
N ARG A 288 -4.53 -7.11 -12.12
CA ARG A 288 -4.45 -8.31 -12.98
C ARG A 288 -5.56 -9.32 -12.69
N ALA A 289 -5.99 -9.40 -11.44
CA ALA A 289 -7.08 -10.28 -11.03
C ALA A 289 -8.44 -9.73 -11.44
N ARG A 290 -9.38 -10.62 -11.81
CA ARG A 290 -10.74 -10.24 -12.22
C ARG A 290 -11.69 -10.07 -11.05
N GLY A 291 -11.66 -11.00 -10.07
CA GLY A 291 -12.54 -11.00 -8.91
C GLY A 291 -12.04 -10.14 -7.75
N LEU A 292 -12.93 -9.45 -7.03
CA LEU A 292 -12.60 -8.54 -5.93
C LEU A 292 -11.78 -9.22 -4.81
N ALA A 293 -12.10 -10.47 -4.45
CA ALA A 293 -11.34 -11.21 -3.45
C ALA A 293 -9.86 -11.39 -3.86
N SER A 294 -9.62 -11.80 -5.11
CA SER A 294 -8.27 -11.93 -5.66
C SER A 294 -7.57 -10.58 -5.82
N GLN A 295 -8.33 -9.51 -6.14
CA GLN A 295 -7.80 -8.13 -6.23
C GLN A 295 -7.34 -7.62 -4.86
N ARG A 296 -8.08 -7.91 -3.79
CA ARG A 296 -7.68 -7.56 -2.41
C ARG A 296 -6.37 -8.24 -2.01
N VAL A 297 -6.22 -9.52 -2.32
CA VAL A 297 -4.97 -10.24 -2.07
C VAL A 297 -3.84 -9.66 -2.92
N GLU A 298 -4.09 -9.36 -4.20
CA GLU A 298 -3.12 -8.72 -5.08
C GLU A 298 -2.64 -7.37 -4.53
N ALA A 299 -3.56 -6.53 -4.04
CA ALA A 299 -3.20 -5.26 -3.42
C ALA A 299 -2.32 -5.45 -2.17
N ARG A 300 -2.63 -6.43 -1.32
CA ARG A 300 -1.83 -6.73 -0.11
C ARG A 300 -0.43 -7.27 -0.45
N ILE A 301 -0.34 -8.19 -1.41
CA ILE A 301 0.96 -8.67 -1.90
C ILE A 301 1.75 -7.51 -2.52
N GLY A 302 1.09 -6.61 -3.26
CA GLY A 302 1.72 -5.40 -3.79
C GLY A 302 2.28 -4.49 -2.69
N CYS A 303 1.58 -4.30 -1.58
CA CYS A 303 2.09 -3.58 -0.41
C CYS A 303 3.30 -4.30 0.21
N LYS A 304 3.25 -5.63 0.33
CA LYS A 304 4.39 -6.43 0.81
C LYS A 304 5.63 -6.24 -0.06
N ILE A 305 5.46 -6.32 -1.39
CA ILE A 305 6.54 -6.08 -2.35
C ILE A 305 7.15 -4.69 -2.16
N LEU A 306 6.31 -3.65 -2.03
CA LEU A 306 6.79 -2.29 -1.80
C LEU A 306 7.58 -2.16 -0.49
N ASN A 307 7.11 -2.77 0.60
CA ASN A 307 7.79 -2.74 1.88
C ASN A 307 9.14 -3.47 1.80
N THR A 308 9.18 -4.67 1.21
CA THR A 308 10.45 -5.38 0.95
C THR A 308 11.42 -4.50 0.15
N MET A 309 10.94 -3.83 -0.91
CA MET A 309 11.78 -2.91 -1.69
C MET A 309 12.20 -1.65 -0.91
N THR A 310 11.43 -1.22 0.09
CA THR A 310 11.78 -0.11 0.99
C THR A 310 12.88 -0.54 1.95
N GLU A 311 12.79 -1.74 2.52
CA GLU A 311 13.81 -2.34 3.41
C GLU A 311 15.17 -2.51 2.70
N LEU A 312 15.18 -2.81 1.40
CA LEU A 312 16.42 -2.91 0.60
C LEU A 312 17.13 -1.57 0.38
N GLY A 313 16.46 -0.46 0.62
CA GLY A 313 17.03 0.88 0.57
C GLY A 313 16.16 1.89 -0.15
N MET A 314 16.06 3.06 0.46
CA MET A 314 15.42 4.26 -0.08
C MET A 314 16.43 5.40 -0.19
N PRO A 315 16.25 6.33 -1.15
CA PRO A 315 17.17 7.46 -1.26
C PRO A 315 16.98 8.40 -0.07
N CYS A 316 18.09 8.75 0.58
CA CYS A 316 18.17 9.83 1.53
C CYS A 316 18.64 11.09 0.76
N SER A 317 17.77 12.10 0.67
CA SER A 317 18.04 13.28 -0.14
C SER A 317 18.03 14.55 0.69
N GLU A 318 18.98 15.44 0.44
CA GLU A 318 18.98 16.81 0.95
C GLU A 318 18.71 17.82 -0.15
N MET A 319 18.16 18.97 0.21
CA MET A 319 17.91 20.07 -0.71
C MET A 319 19.18 20.93 -0.79
N ILE A 320 19.69 21.15 -2.01
CA ILE A 320 20.91 21.91 -2.27
C ILE A 320 20.70 23.24 -3.02
N GLY A 321 19.46 23.62 -3.30
CA GLY A 321 19.12 24.87 -4.01
C GLY A 321 17.64 25.03 -4.30
#